data_78038e45d3aa8697d02feaa39f48974a
#
_entry.id   78038e45d3aa8697d02feaa39f48974a
#
_cell.length_a   1.000
_cell.length_b   1.000
_cell.length_c   1.000
_cell.angle_alpha   90.00
_cell.angle_beta   90.00
_cell.angle_gamma   90.00
#
_symmetry.space_group_name_H-M   'P 1'
#
loop_
_entity.id
_entity.type
_entity.pdbx_description
1 polymer ?
#
loop_
_entity_poly.entity_id
_entity_poly.type
_entity_poly.pdbx_seq_one_letter_code
_entity_poly.pdbx_strand_id
1 'polypeptide(L)'
;MSDLNPINQIKLFGLNKFIEELIQLYEDNKLPNKILLSGQKGIGKYTLAYHYINFVLSKEEEYNYNTNNFEINPNNHSFKTVSNKSNTNFFLIDINLERKSIDVNQIRDLISDLNKSSFNKKPRFVLIDNIELLNINAVNSLLKILEEPNFNVHFILIN
;
A
#
# COMPACT_ATOMS: atom_id res chain seq x y z
N MET A 1 14.30 -7.92 20.44
CA MET A 1 13.48 -6.72 20.13
C MET A 1 12.55 -7.11 18.99
N SER A 2 11.22 -7.02 19.19
CA SER A 2 10.29 -7.17 18.07
C SER A 2 10.60 -6.09 17.05
N ASP A 3 10.79 -6.46 15.81
CA ASP A 3 10.99 -5.52 14.71
C ASP A 3 9.72 -4.66 14.58
N LEU A 4 9.82 -3.40 14.96
CA LEU A 4 8.70 -2.44 14.93
C LEU A 4 8.44 -1.91 13.51
N ASN A 5 9.11 -2.45 12.50
CA ASN A 5 8.84 -2.06 11.12
C ASN A 5 7.40 -2.45 10.75
N PRO A 6 6.56 -1.50 10.31
CA PRO A 6 5.16 -1.75 9.98
C PRO A 6 4.95 -2.90 8.98
N ILE A 7 5.88 -3.12 8.06
CA ILE A 7 5.82 -4.18 7.05
C ILE A 7 5.88 -5.60 7.67
N ASN A 8 6.48 -5.72 8.86
CA ASN A 8 6.66 -6.99 9.56
C ASN A 8 5.60 -7.21 10.65
N GLN A 9 4.67 -6.26 10.84
CA GLN A 9 3.60 -6.40 11.81
C GLN A 9 2.52 -7.33 11.26
N ILE A 10 2.44 -8.52 11.82
CA ILE A 10 1.47 -9.55 11.38
C ILE A 10 0.09 -9.39 12.03
N LYS A 11 -0.03 -8.59 13.10
CA LYS A 11 -1.27 -8.39 13.83
C LYS A 11 -1.65 -6.91 13.89
N LEU A 12 -2.89 -6.61 13.50
CA LEU A 12 -3.42 -5.26 13.55
C LEU A 12 -4.08 -5.01 14.92
N PHE A 13 -3.73 -3.89 15.55
CA PHE A 13 -4.31 -3.48 16.83
C PHE A 13 -4.97 -2.10 16.72
N GLY A 14 -6.17 -1.99 17.29
CA GLY A 14 -6.85 -0.71 17.49
C GLY A 14 -7.45 -0.06 16.25
N LEU A 15 -7.27 -0.65 15.06
CA LEU A 15 -7.76 -0.11 13.78
C LEU A 15 -8.78 -1.04 13.10
N ASN A 16 -9.43 -1.92 13.86
CA ASN A 16 -10.33 -2.96 13.35
C ASN A 16 -11.47 -2.38 12.50
N LYS A 17 -12.13 -1.31 12.98
CA LYS A 17 -13.22 -0.66 12.24
C LYS A 17 -12.80 -0.14 10.88
N PHE A 18 -11.58 0.43 10.79
CA PHE A 18 -11.07 0.97 9.53
C PHE A 18 -10.74 -0.12 8.52
N ILE A 19 -10.15 -1.23 8.95
CA ILE A 19 -9.88 -2.33 8.03
C ILE A 19 -11.16 -3.04 7.61
N GLU A 20 -12.14 -3.20 8.48
CA GLU A 20 -13.46 -3.74 8.16
C GLU A 20 -14.15 -2.90 7.07
N GLU A 21 -14.11 -1.58 7.21
CA GLU A 21 -14.67 -0.66 6.20
C GLU A 21 -13.98 -0.80 4.84
N LEU A 22 -12.65 -0.85 4.81
CA LEU A 22 -11.87 -1.04 3.58
C LEU A 22 -12.16 -2.39 2.93
N ILE A 23 -12.26 -3.47 3.73
CA ILE A 23 -12.61 -4.81 3.27
C ILE A 23 -14.02 -4.80 2.66
N GLN A 24 -14.99 -4.19 3.33
CA GLN A 24 -16.38 -4.11 2.85
C GLN A 24 -16.47 -3.34 1.52
N LEU A 25 -15.79 -2.19 1.42
CA LEU A 25 -15.74 -1.41 0.18
C LEU A 25 -15.12 -2.23 -0.97
N TYR A 26 -14.10 -3.01 -0.70
CA TYR A 26 -13.48 -3.88 -1.70
C TYR A 26 -14.44 -5.00 -2.14
N GLU A 27 -15.09 -5.68 -1.20
CA GLU A 27 -16.01 -6.78 -1.50
C GLU A 27 -17.27 -6.31 -2.24
N ASP A 28 -17.74 -5.10 -1.95
CA ASP A 28 -18.85 -4.45 -2.65
C ASP A 28 -18.46 -3.89 -4.04
N ASN A 29 -17.20 -4.01 -4.46
CA ASN A 29 -16.66 -3.37 -5.66
C ASN A 29 -16.84 -1.84 -5.68
N LYS A 30 -16.82 -1.21 -4.50
CA LYS A 30 -16.95 0.24 -4.30
C LYS A 30 -15.66 0.90 -3.82
N LEU A 31 -14.56 0.15 -3.77
CA LEU A 31 -13.29 0.71 -3.34
C LEU A 31 -12.85 1.82 -4.30
N PRO A 32 -12.58 3.03 -3.79
CA PRO A 32 -12.01 4.08 -4.62
C PRO A 32 -10.58 3.70 -5.03
N ASN A 33 -10.17 4.17 -6.19
CA ASN A 33 -8.79 3.97 -6.66
C ASN A 33 -7.77 4.88 -5.97
N LYS A 34 -8.23 5.78 -5.10
CA LYS A 34 -7.41 6.71 -4.31
C LYS A 34 -7.93 6.75 -2.88
N ILE A 35 -7.07 6.43 -1.92
CA ILE A 35 -7.38 6.45 -0.49
C ILE A 35 -6.34 7.32 0.21
N LEU A 36 -6.78 8.27 1.01
CA LEU A 36 -5.93 9.06 1.89
C LEU A 36 -6.11 8.60 3.34
N LEU A 37 -5.05 8.09 3.94
CA LEU A 37 -5.00 7.78 5.37
C LEU A 37 -4.34 8.96 6.10
N SER A 38 -5.14 9.74 6.79
CA SER A 38 -4.69 10.93 7.54
C SER A 38 -4.92 10.76 9.03
N GLY A 39 -4.04 11.33 9.85
CA GLY A 39 -4.12 11.27 11.31
C GLY A 39 -2.77 11.38 11.99
N GLN A 40 -2.76 11.31 13.31
CA GLN A 40 -1.54 11.46 14.12
C GLN A 40 -0.46 10.47 13.69
N LYS A 41 0.80 10.93 13.73
CA LYS A 41 1.97 10.08 13.49
C LYS A 41 2.02 8.95 14.52
N GLY A 42 2.33 7.74 14.07
CA GLY A 42 2.46 6.58 14.96
C GLY A 42 1.14 5.83 15.26
N ILE A 43 -0.01 6.30 14.79
CA ILE A 43 -1.30 5.62 15.03
C ILE A 43 -1.47 4.29 14.28
N GLY A 44 -0.53 3.92 13.41
CA GLY A 44 -0.57 2.65 12.68
C GLY A 44 -1.15 2.72 11.26
N LYS A 45 -1.24 3.91 10.64
CA LYS A 45 -1.74 4.06 9.26
C LYS A 45 -1.02 3.17 8.26
N TYR A 46 0.28 3.10 8.37
CA TYR A 46 1.13 2.29 7.51
C TYR A 46 0.86 0.77 7.70
N THR A 47 0.73 0.33 8.95
CA THR A 47 0.35 -1.05 9.28
C THR A 47 -1.03 -1.38 8.74
N LEU A 48 -2.01 -0.47 8.89
CA LEU A 48 -3.35 -0.64 8.32
C LEU A 48 -3.30 -0.82 6.79
N ALA A 49 -2.52 0.01 6.10
CA ALA A 49 -2.34 -0.10 4.65
C ALA A 49 -1.77 -1.48 4.26
N TYR A 50 -0.72 -1.96 4.95
CA TYR A 50 -0.15 -3.28 4.68
C TYR A 50 -1.12 -4.42 4.93
N HIS A 51 -1.88 -4.38 6.02
CA HIS A 51 -2.89 -5.39 6.32
C HIS A 51 -3.96 -5.44 5.24
N TYR A 52 -4.44 -4.27 4.81
CA TYR A 52 -5.43 -4.18 3.74
C TYR A 52 -4.87 -4.69 2.39
N ILE A 53 -3.66 -4.28 2.00
CA ILE A 53 -3.00 -4.76 0.78
C ILE A 53 -2.81 -6.28 0.84
N ASN A 54 -2.36 -6.81 1.99
CA ASN A 54 -2.21 -8.25 2.18
C ASN A 54 -3.55 -8.99 2.04
N PHE A 55 -4.62 -8.47 2.65
CA PHE A 55 -5.97 -9.03 2.48
C PHE A 55 -6.32 -9.20 1.01
N VAL A 56 -6.14 -8.16 0.18
CA VAL A 56 -6.51 -8.22 -1.23
C VAL A 56 -5.59 -9.15 -2.02
N LEU A 57 -4.27 -9.04 -1.84
CA LEU A 57 -3.30 -9.81 -2.62
C LEU A 57 -3.28 -11.30 -2.27
N SER A 58 -3.56 -11.65 -1.00
CA SER A 58 -3.55 -13.05 -0.54
C SER A 58 -4.90 -13.76 -0.65
N LYS A 59 -5.95 -13.11 -1.16
CA LYS A 59 -7.33 -13.63 -1.14
C LYS A 59 -7.47 -15.05 -1.71
N GLU A 60 -6.70 -15.38 -2.73
CA GLU A 60 -6.71 -16.70 -3.40
C GLU A 60 -5.55 -17.61 -2.94
N GLU A 61 -4.81 -17.22 -1.90
CA GLU A 61 -3.69 -18.00 -1.38
C GLU A 61 -4.16 -19.01 -0.33
N GLU A 62 -3.45 -20.12 -0.19
CA GLU A 62 -3.70 -21.14 0.84
C GLU A 62 -3.68 -20.52 2.26
N TYR A 63 -2.71 -19.63 2.52
CA TYR A 63 -2.55 -18.94 3.79
C TYR A 63 -3.01 -17.49 3.68
N ASN A 64 -4.28 -17.28 3.31
CA ASN A 64 -4.82 -15.94 3.13
C ASN A 64 -4.90 -15.15 4.45
N TYR A 65 -5.27 -13.87 4.33
CA TYR A 65 -5.45 -12.97 5.46
C TYR A 65 -6.59 -13.44 6.37
N ASN A 66 -6.36 -13.46 7.69
CA ASN A 66 -7.38 -13.82 8.67
C ASN A 66 -8.21 -12.58 9.07
N THR A 67 -9.42 -12.48 8.54
CA THR A 67 -10.34 -11.36 8.80
C THR A 67 -10.96 -11.41 10.20
N ASN A 68 -11.02 -12.57 10.86
CA ASN A 68 -11.59 -12.69 12.20
C ASN A 68 -10.66 -12.11 13.28
N ASN A 69 -9.36 -12.29 13.10
CA ASN A 69 -8.34 -11.86 14.05
C ASN A 69 -7.54 -10.63 13.55
N PHE A 70 -7.81 -10.16 12.34
CA PHE A 70 -7.02 -9.12 11.64
C PHE A 70 -5.53 -9.44 11.64
N GLU A 71 -5.21 -10.62 11.13
CA GLU A 71 -3.87 -11.17 11.20
C GLU A 71 -3.38 -11.66 9.84
N ILE A 72 -2.15 -11.29 9.52
CA ILE A 72 -1.43 -11.76 8.34
C ILE A 72 -0.79 -13.12 8.69
N ASN A 73 -1.03 -14.14 7.86
CA ASN A 73 -0.30 -15.39 8.00
C ASN A 73 1.12 -15.23 7.45
N PRO A 74 2.18 -15.45 8.26
CA PRO A 74 3.58 -15.29 7.82
C PRO A 74 3.97 -16.22 6.66
N ASN A 75 3.20 -17.28 6.44
CA ASN A 75 3.45 -18.24 5.37
C ASN A 75 2.85 -17.82 4.03
N ASN A 76 1.98 -16.81 3.98
CA ASN A 76 1.41 -16.41 2.72
C ASN A 76 2.46 -15.80 1.78
N HIS A 77 2.30 -16.07 0.49
CA HIS A 77 3.22 -15.63 -0.54
C HIS A 77 3.26 -14.10 -0.68
N SER A 78 2.10 -13.46 -0.61
CA SER A 78 2.00 -12.00 -0.71
C SER A 78 2.75 -11.29 0.41
N PHE A 79 2.67 -11.78 1.67
CA PHE A 79 3.43 -11.22 2.78
C PHE A 79 4.94 -11.33 2.55
N LYS A 80 5.42 -12.52 2.15
CA LYS A 80 6.85 -12.75 1.90
C LYS A 80 7.38 -11.87 0.77
N THR A 81 6.62 -11.75 -0.33
CA THR A 81 7.06 -10.97 -1.49
C THR A 81 6.96 -9.46 -1.28
N VAL A 82 5.97 -8.97 -0.52
CA VAL A 82 5.88 -7.57 -0.12
C VAL A 82 7.02 -7.21 0.84
N SER A 83 7.28 -8.05 1.85
CA SER A 83 8.33 -7.80 2.85
C SER A 83 9.73 -7.76 2.23
N ASN A 84 10.00 -8.59 1.24
CA ASN A 84 11.30 -8.61 0.53
C ASN A 84 11.33 -7.71 -0.74
N LYS A 85 10.29 -6.89 -0.96
CA LYS A 85 10.17 -5.94 -2.07
C LYS A 85 10.21 -6.58 -3.47
N SER A 86 9.77 -7.83 -3.60
CA SER A 86 9.72 -8.54 -4.88
C SER A 86 8.31 -8.72 -5.45
N ASN A 87 7.28 -8.19 -4.76
CA ASN A 87 5.90 -8.29 -5.21
C ASN A 87 5.64 -7.36 -6.40
N THR A 88 5.21 -7.92 -7.52
CA THR A 88 4.95 -7.18 -8.77
C THR A 88 3.66 -6.36 -8.75
N ASN A 89 2.81 -6.57 -7.74
CA ASN A 89 1.55 -5.84 -7.55
C ASN A 89 1.63 -4.79 -6.43
N PHE A 90 2.82 -4.58 -5.84
CA PHE A 90 3.02 -3.64 -4.76
C PHE A 90 4.21 -2.71 -5.03
N PHE A 91 3.96 -1.41 -4.94
CA PHE A 91 4.95 -0.34 -5.12
C PHE A 91 4.95 0.55 -3.89
N LEU A 92 6.11 0.74 -3.30
CA LEU A 92 6.31 1.62 -2.15
C LEU A 92 7.11 2.85 -2.56
N ILE A 93 6.56 4.02 -2.26
CA ILE A 93 7.27 5.30 -2.31
C ILE A 93 7.37 5.84 -0.89
N ASP A 94 8.59 6.06 -0.46
CA ASP A 94 8.92 6.62 0.84
C ASP A 94 10.20 7.44 0.74
N ILE A 95 10.51 8.22 1.79
CA ILE A 95 11.78 8.92 1.88
C ILE A 95 12.92 7.91 1.96
N ASN A 96 13.96 8.17 1.16
CA ASN A 96 15.21 7.48 1.35
C ASN A 96 15.91 8.03 2.61
N LEU A 97 16.52 7.16 3.42
CA LEU A 97 17.22 7.51 4.66
C LEU A 97 18.26 8.64 4.49
N GLU A 98 18.78 8.82 3.28
CA GLU A 98 19.77 9.85 2.92
C GLU A 98 19.14 11.17 2.42
N ARG A 99 17.81 11.21 2.23
CA ARG A 99 17.10 12.36 1.63
C ARG A 99 16.02 12.86 2.57
N LYS A 100 15.80 14.18 2.51
CA LYS A 100 14.76 14.85 3.32
C LYS A 100 13.42 14.99 2.58
N SER A 101 13.34 14.54 1.35
CA SER A 101 12.13 14.66 0.52
C SER A 101 12.02 13.53 -0.50
N ILE A 102 10.80 13.25 -0.91
CA ILE A 102 10.49 12.37 -2.05
C ILE A 102 10.66 13.19 -3.33
N ASP A 103 11.56 12.76 -4.20
CA ASP A 103 11.86 13.50 -5.43
C ASP A 103 11.05 13.02 -6.64
N VAL A 104 11.07 13.82 -7.69
CA VAL A 104 10.32 13.55 -8.93
C VAL A 104 10.78 12.27 -9.64
N ASN A 105 12.05 11.84 -9.48
CA ASN A 105 12.53 10.64 -10.15
C ASN A 105 11.87 9.39 -9.57
N GLN A 106 11.65 9.33 -8.25
CA GLN A 106 10.90 8.23 -7.63
C GLN A 106 9.49 8.10 -8.23
N ILE A 107 8.82 9.22 -8.49
CA ILE A 107 7.48 9.22 -9.10
C ILE A 107 7.55 8.84 -10.59
N ARG A 108 8.58 9.29 -11.32
CA ARG A 108 8.78 8.92 -12.74
C ARG A 108 9.07 7.44 -12.90
N ASP A 109 9.90 6.86 -12.03
CA ASP A 109 10.20 5.43 -12.02
C ASP A 109 8.94 4.61 -11.72
N LEU A 110 8.13 5.04 -10.73
CA LEU A 110 6.83 4.45 -10.45
C LEU A 110 5.91 4.48 -11.69
N ILE A 111 5.78 5.62 -12.35
CA ILE A 111 4.95 5.77 -13.56
C ILE A 111 5.44 4.81 -14.66
N SER A 112 6.75 4.73 -14.86
CA SER A 112 7.35 3.79 -15.82
C SER A 112 7.00 2.34 -15.49
N ASP A 113 7.04 1.95 -14.22
CA ASP A 113 6.69 0.59 -13.78
C ASP A 113 5.19 0.31 -13.92
N LEU A 114 4.34 1.28 -13.62
CA LEU A 114 2.88 1.15 -13.77
C LEU A 114 2.45 1.05 -15.25
N ASN A 115 3.23 1.59 -16.18
CA ASN A 115 2.96 1.49 -17.61
C ASN A 115 3.38 0.12 -18.22
N LYS A 116 4.16 -0.68 -17.48
CA LYS A 116 4.44 -2.06 -17.90
C LYS A 116 3.19 -2.92 -17.75
N SER A 117 3.06 -3.93 -18.61
CA SER A 117 1.96 -4.89 -18.51
C SER A 117 1.99 -5.62 -17.16
N SER A 118 0.81 -5.85 -16.59
CA SER A 118 0.69 -6.64 -15.36
C SER A 118 0.96 -8.12 -15.67
N PHE A 119 1.70 -8.80 -14.78
CA PHE A 119 1.96 -10.24 -14.88
C PHE A 119 0.73 -11.09 -14.53
N ASN A 120 -0.25 -10.50 -13.84
CA ASN A 120 -1.46 -11.20 -13.40
C ASN A 120 -2.65 -10.23 -13.35
N LYS A 121 -3.84 -10.76 -13.03
CA LYS A 121 -5.08 -9.97 -12.96
C LYS A 121 -5.31 -9.30 -11.59
N LYS A 122 -4.41 -9.52 -10.61
CA LYS A 122 -4.56 -8.92 -9.28
C LYS A 122 -4.42 -7.39 -9.34
N PRO A 123 -5.09 -6.65 -8.45
CA PRO A 123 -4.89 -5.22 -8.33
C PRO A 123 -3.43 -4.86 -8.05
N ARG A 124 -2.99 -3.70 -8.55
CA ARG A 124 -1.70 -3.12 -8.23
C ARG A 124 -1.89 -2.01 -7.20
N PHE A 125 -1.12 -2.05 -6.14
CA PHE A 125 -1.16 -1.07 -5.07
C PHE A 125 0.07 -0.19 -5.09
N VAL A 126 -0.15 1.11 -4.99
CA VAL A 126 0.89 2.12 -4.78
C VAL A 126 0.69 2.70 -3.38
N LEU A 127 1.62 2.45 -2.50
CA LEU A 127 1.65 3.03 -1.16
C LEU A 127 2.67 4.16 -1.13
N ILE A 128 2.22 5.38 -0.83
CA ILE A 128 3.09 6.55 -0.68
C ILE A 128 3.00 7.01 0.75
N ASP A 129 4.08 6.84 1.51
CA ASP A 129 4.17 7.32 2.89
C ASP A 129 4.78 8.72 2.95
N ASN A 130 4.42 9.48 3.97
CA ASN A 130 4.91 10.84 4.19
C ASN A 130 4.69 11.77 2.97
N ILE A 131 3.46 11.82 2.46
CA ILE A 131 3.15 12.63 1.24
C ILE A 131 3.49 14.12 1.41
N GLU A 132 3.53 14.63 2.64
CA GLU A 132 3.96 15.98 2.97
C GLU A 132 5.44 16.25 2.63
N LEU A 133 6.22 15.19 2.39
CA LEU A 133 7.64 15.29 2.01
C LEU A 133 7.88 15.23 0.49
N LEU A 134 6.82 15.16 -0.31
CA LEU A 134 6.91 15.29 -1.77
C LEU A 134 7.40 16.69 -2.14
N ASN A 135 8.44 16.79 -2.96
CA ASN A 135 8.81 18.08 -3.54
C ASN A 135 7.79 18.50 -4.61
N ILE A 136 7.75 19.78 -4.96
CA ILE A 136 6.73 20.33 -5.87
C ILE A 136 6.69 19.63 -7.24
N ASN A 137 7.82 19.21 -7.77
CA ASN A 137 7.89 18.51 -9.05
C ASN A 137 7.34 17.08 -8.93
N ALA A 138 7.59 16.42 -7.79
CA ALA A 138 7.02 15.11 -7.47
C ALA A 138 5.48 15.19 -7.32
N VAL A 139 4.98 16.22 -6.61
CA VAL A 139 3.54 16.49 -6.48
C VAL A 139 2.90 16.65 -7.87
N ASN A 140 3.44 17.50 -8.73
CA ASN A 140 2.90 17.74 -10.07
C ASN A 140 2.90 16.49 -10.95
N SER A 141 3.91 15.63 -10.81
CA SER A 141 3.97 14.36 -11.53
C SER A 141 2.98 13.34 -10.99
N LEU A 142 2.80 13.30 -9.66
CA LEU A 142 1.85 12.41 -9.00
C LEU A 142 0.39 12.80 -9.34
N LEU A 143 0.06 14.10 -9.34
CA LEU A 143 -1.29 14.56 -9.65
C LEU A 143 -1.76 14.08 -11.03
N LYS A 144 -0.89 14.09 -12.04
CA LYS A 144 -1.22 13.62 -13.39
C LYS A 144 -1.68 12.16 -13.40
N ILE A 145 -0.99 11.27 -12.67
CA ILE A 145 -1.38 9.85 -12.63
C ILE A 145 -2.57 9.61 -11.70
N LEU A 146 -2.78 10.47 -10.71
CA LEU A 146 -3.97 10.40 -9.85
C LEU A 146 -5.24 10.86 -10.59
N GLU A 147 -5.15 11.80 -11.53
CA GLU A 147 -6.28 12.25 -12.34
C GLU A 147 -6.76 11.14 -13.28
N GLU A 148 -5.83 10.45 -13.94
CA GLU A 148 -6.11 9.38 -14.89
C GLU A 148 -5.33 8.11 -14.53
N PRO A 149 -5.73 7.40 -13.46
CA PRO A 149 -5.02 6.22 -13.01
C PRO A 149 -5.17 5.07 -14.01
N ASN A 150 -4.11 4.29 -14.17
CA ASN A 150 -4.16 3.07 -14.96
C ASN A 150 -5.22 2.10 -14.39
N PHE A 151 -5.82 1.30 -15.27
CA PHE A 151 -6.79 0.29 -14.86
C PHE A 151 -6.24 -0.63 -13.77
N ASN A 152 -7.07 -0.87 -12.75
CA ASN A 152 -6.77 -1.76 -11.62
C ASN A 152 -5.54 -1.34 -10.79
N VAL A 153 -5.26 -0.04 -10.73
CA VAL A 153 -4.24 0.56 -9.85
C VAL A 153 -4.92 1.34 -8.74
N HIS A 154 -4.54 1.04 -7.50
CA HIS A 154 -5.06 1.70 -6.30
C HIS A 154 -3.93 2.42 -5.57
N PHE A 155 -4.16 3.69 -5.29
CA PHE A 155 -3.22 4.53 -4.54
C PHE A 155 -3.65 4.64 -3.08
N ILE A 156 -2.74 4.37 -2.16
CA ILE A 156 -2.91 4.62 -0.73
C ILE A 156 -1.86 5.66 -0.33
N LEU A 157 -2.34 6.83 0.07
CA LEU A 157 -1.52 7.97 0.44
C LEU A 157 -1.56 8.13 1.97
N ILE A 158 -0.42 8.35 2.61
CA ILE A 158 -0.32 8.50 4.06
C ILE A 158 0.35 9.83 4.41
N ASN A 159 -0.25 10.59 5.33
CA ASN A 159 0.36 11.79 5.91
C ASN A 159 0.30 11.79 7.44
#